data_8d1ac0908d3d05fbd40c559b78f8fc85
#
_entry.id   8d1ac0908d3d05fbd40c559b78f8fc85
#
_cell.length_a   1.000
_cell.length_b   1.000
_cell.length_c   1.000
_cell.angle_alpha   90.00
_cell.angle_beta   90.00
_cell.angle_gamma   90.00
#
_symmetry.space_group_name_H-M   'P 1'
#
loop_
_entity.id
_entity.type
_entity.pdbx_description
1 polymer ?
#
loop_
_entity_poly.entity_id
_entity_poly.type
_entity_poly.pdbx_seq_one_letter_code
_entity_poly.pdbx_strand_id
1 'polypeptide(L)'
;MLINYTRGVLLEYGLTLPPLILAFDFNPQTLSRTRSITITTGNAPGTQGGYDFKLPSETPRVAQGVSVAPEQFNLEILIDATDRMSDPNLPGHDVAVTFGIEPELDTLRTMVEPKSQGPGGMQTLASLGLGGNKAFQRDEHPSVLLLVWGSHILPVFLTSVQVEESAHLPTLKPYRATVTLSFQVIEGNNPFYQVEKVRQVVGAALNLTTTASSSVSVSF
;
A
#
# COMPACT_ATOMS: atom_id res chain seq x y z
N MET A 1 12.37 -16.30 -26.09
CA MET A 1 12.52 -15.09 -25.26
C MET A 1 11.74 -15.36 -23.98
N LEU A 2 12.42 -15.65 -22.88
CA LEU A 2 11.79 -15.86 -21.58
C LEU A 2 11.35 -14.49 -21.05
N ILE A 3 10.07 -14.26 -21.02
CA ILE A 3 9.51 -13.06 -20.38
C ILE A 3 9.63 -13.30 -18.88
N ASN A 4 10.55 -12.58 -18.24
CA ASN A 4 10.71 -12.63 -16.79
C ASN A 4 9.62 -11.72 -16.19
N TYR A 5 8.53 -12.31 -15.70
CA TYR A 5 7.50 -11.56 -15.00
C TYR A 5 8.02 -11.11 -13.64
N THR A 6 7.94 -9.82 -13.38
CA THR A 6 8.27 -9.29 -12.07
C THR A 6 7.11 -9.57 -11.11
N ARG A 7 7.36 -10.35 -10.07
CA ARG A 7 6.38 -10.67 -9.04
C ARG A 7 6.18 -9.50 -8.09
N GLY A 8 4.95 -9.28 -7.67
CA GLY A 8 4.66 -8.47 -6.51
C GLY A 8 4.83 -9.30 -5.23
N VAL A 9 5.29 -8.67 -4.15
CA VAL A 9 5.47 -9.33 -2.85
C VAL A 9 4.92 -8.46 -1.74
N LEU A 10 4.14 -9.07 -0.85
CA LEU A 10 3.82 -8.55 0.47
C LEU A 10 4.69 -9.29 1.48
N LEU A 11 5.45 -8.53 2.25
CA LEU A 11 6.32 -9.05 3.29
C LEU A 11 5.96 -8.40 4.62
N GLU A 12 5.72 -9.19 5.65
CA GLU A 12 5.57 -8.65 7.00
C GLU A 12 6.90 -8.11 7.51
N TYR A 13 6.92 -6.83 7.88
CA TYR A 13 8.08 -6.15 8.43
C TYR A 13 8.03 -6.23 9.96
N GLY A 14 8.71 -7.22 10.51
CA GLY A 14 8.73 -7.46 11.94
C GLY A 14 9.65 -8.60 12.32
N LEU A 15 9.77 -8.84 13.62
CA LEU A 15 10.56 -9.94 14.19
C LEU A 15 9.72 -11.22 14.42
N THR A 16 8.55 -11.31 13.82
CA THR A 16 7.73 -12.53 13.88
C THR A 16 8.41 -13.65 13.10
N LEU A 17 8.55 -14.81 13.70
CA LEU A 17 9.10 -16.00 13.08
C LEU A 17 8.03 -17.10 13.03
N PRO A 18 7.72 -17.63 11.84
CA PRO A 18 8.22 -17.25 10.52
C PRO A 18 7.57 -15.94 10.01
N PRO A 19 8.31 -15.12 9.22
CA PRO A 19 7.73 -13.93 8.62
C PRO A 19 6.64 -14.32 7.61
N LEU A 20 5.53 -13.59 7.61
CA LEU A 20 4.47 -13.79 6.63
C LEU A 20 4.91 -13.18 5.30
N ILE A 21 4.89 -13.98 4.26
CA ILE A 21 5.27 -13.57 2.90
C ILE A 21 4.21 -14.06 1.94
N LEU A 22 3.72 -13.17 1.10
CA LEU A 22 2.85 -13.50 -0.02
C LEU A 22 3.49 -12.98 -1.30
N ALA A 23 3.80 -13.88 -2.22
CA ALA A 23 4.20 -13.53 -3.59
C ALA A 23 3.01 -13.77 -4.53
N PHE A 24 2.74 -12.81 -5.40
CA PHE A 24 1.68 -12.91 -6.40
C PHE A 24 2.23 -12.65 -7.80
N ASP A 25 1.84 -13.50 -8.73
CA ASP A 25 2.39 -13.58 -10.08
C ASP A 25 1.69 -12.64 -11.06
N PHE A 26 1.25 -11.47 -10.62
CA PHE A 26 0.36 -10.86 -11.49
C PHE A 26 0.50 -9.41 -11.75
N ASN A 27 0.08 -9.07 -12.90
CA ASN A 27 -0.20 -7.78 -13.44
C ASN A 27 -1.63 -7.36 -13.06
N PRO A 28 -1.86 -6.53 -12.02
CA PRO A 28 -3.21 -6.16 -11.65
C PRO A 28 -3.87 -5.45 -12.83
N GLN A 29 -5.12 -5.78 -13.06
CA GLN A 29 -5.90 -5.09 -14.07
C GLN A 29 -6.05 -3.62 -13.70
N THR A 30 -6.13 -3.33 -12.40
CA THR A 30 -6.27 -1.98 -11.89
C THR A 30 -5.43 -1.77 -10.63
N LEU A 31 -4.67 -0.68 -10.63
CA LEU A 31 -4.00 -0.16 -9.44
C LEU A 31 -4.54 1.25 -9.20
N SER A 32 -5.35 1.41 -8.17
CA SER A 32 -5.88 2.72 -7.79
C SER A 32 -5.04 3.33 -6.68
N ARG A 33 -4.66 4.60 -6.86
CA ARG A 33 -3.97 5.40 -5.84
C ARG A 33 -4.81 6.62 -5.52
N THR A 34 -5.02 6.88 -4.24
CA THR A 34 -5.78 8.04 -3.80
C THR A 34 -4.97 8.81 -2.77
N ARG A 35 -4.81 10.10 -3.02
CA ARG A 35 -4.22 11.05 -2.10
C ARG A 35 -5.07 12.30 -2.06
N SER A 36 -5.48 12.74 -0.88
CA SER A 36 -6.32 13.92 -0.71
C SER A 36 -5.64 14.94 0.19
N ILE A 37 -5.92 16.21 -0.10
CA ILE A 37 -5.46 17.36 0.67
C ILE A 37 -6.69 18.12 1.13
N THR A 38 -6.76 18.40 2.42
CA THR A 38 -7.78 19.30 2.99
C THR A 38 -7.11 20.62 3.31
N ILE A 39 -7.63 21.69 2.71
CA ILE A 39 -7.17 23.06 2.98
C ILE A 39 -8.12 23.67 4.01
N THR A 40 -7.58 24.03 5.16
CA THR A 40 -8.32 24.77 6.19
C THR A 40 -7.90 26.21 6.17
N THR A 41 -8.88 27.10 6.04
CA THR A 41 -8.68 28.52 6.18
C THR A 41 -8.81 28.90 7.65
N GLY A 42 -7.81 29.56 8.20
CA GLY A 42 -7.86 30.04 9.58
C GLY A 42 -8.54 31.41 9.66
N ASN A 43 -8.81 31.86 10.87
CA ASN A 43 -9.26 33.23 11.11
C ASN A 43 -8.09 34.21 10.90
N ALA A 44 -8.38 35.39 10.34
CA ALA A 44 -7.38 36.46 10.23
C ALA A 44 -6.94 36.92 11.63
N PRO A 45 -5.66 37.23 11.84
CA PRO A 45 -5.22 37.83 13.08
C PRO A 45 -6.03 39.09 13.40
N GLY A 46 -6.66 39.12 14.58
CA GLY A 46 -7.47 40.26 15.05
C GLY A 46 -8.92 40.31 14.57
N THR A 47 -9.40 39.34 13.83
CA THR A 47 -10.81 39.20 13.44
C THR A 47 -11.47 37.96 14.04
N GLN A 48 -12.71 38.09 14.51
CA GLN A 48 -13.47 36.95 15.05
C GLN A 48 -14.16 36.11 13.96
N GLY A 49 -13.98 36.42 12.69
CA GLY A 49 -14.54 35.70 11.55
C GLY A 49 -13.43 35.18 10.63
N GLY A 50 -13.62 33.98 10.09
CA GLY A 50 -12.78 33.47 9.00
C GLY A 50 -13.04 34.22 7.70
N TYR A 51 -12.07 34.24 6.77
CA TYR A 51 -12.32 34.75 5.43
C TYR A 51 -13.23 33.81 4.65
N ASP A 52 -14.25 34.39 4.02
CA ASP A 52 -15.07 33.66 3.05
C ASP A 52 -14.50 33.89 1.64
N PHE A 53 -13.83 32.88 1.10
CA PHE A 53 -13.28 32.93 -0.26
C PHE A 53 -14.36 33.05 -1.35
N LYS A 54 -15.63 33.00 -0.99
CA LYS A 54 -16.73 33.24 -1.93
C LYS A 54 -16.97 34.72 -2.20
N LEU A 55 -16.35 35.58 -1.38
CA LEU A 55 -16.45 37.04 -1.56
C LEU A 55 -15.27 37.53 -2.40
N PRO A 56 -15.50 38.02 -3.64
CA PRO A 56 -14.41 38.39 -4.57
C PRO A 56 -13.51 39.55 -4.09
N SER A 57 -13.93 40.27 -3.07
CA SER A 57 -13.23 41.48 -2.55
C SER A 57 -12.26 41.19 -1.40
N GLU A 58 -12.27 39.96 -0.85
CA GLU A 58 -11.41 39.60 0.26
C GLU A 58 -10.12 38.94 -0.23
N THR A 59 -8.99 39.58 -0.01
CA THR A 59 -7.69 38.97 -0.20
C THR A 59 -7.32 38.19 1.07
N PRO A 60 -7.15 36.84 0.99
CA PRO A 60 -6.83 36.08 2.19
C PRO A 60 -5.47 36.49 2.74
N ARG A 61 -5.47 37.08 3.93
CA ARG A 61 -4.26 37.42 4.69
C ARG A 61 -3.92 36.40 5.77
N VAL A 62 -4.55 35.22 5.70
CA VAL A 62 -4.51 34.22 6.77
C VAL A 62 -3.63 33.07 6.39
N ALA A 63 -2.87 32.57 7.36
CA ALA A 63 -2.17 31.31 7.22
C ALA A 63 -3.19 30.19 6.97
N GLN A 64 -3.07 29.52 5.85
CA GLN A 64 -3.88 28.35 5.50
C GLN A 64 -3.24 27.10 6.11
N GLY A 65 -4.01 26.35 6.86
CA GLY A 65 -3.61 25.03 7.30
C GLY A 65 -3.83 24.02 6.17
N VAL A 66 -2.85 23.18 5.93
CA VAL A 66 -2.96 22.05 4.98
C VAL A 66 -2.84 20.77 5.75
N SER A 67 -3.86 19.92 5.66
CA SER A 67 -3.82 18.56 6.15
C SER A 67 -3.79 17.61 4.95
N VAL A 68 -2.82 16.71 4.93
CA VAL A 68 -2.66 15.70 3.88
C VAL A 68 -3.10 14.37 4.45
N ALA A 69 -4.09 13.73 3.81
CA ALA A 69 -4.45 12.37 4.17
C ALA A 69 -3.36 11.38 3.70
N PRO A 70 -3.10 10.31 4.45
CA PRO A 70 -2.20 9.25 4.01
C PRO A 70 -2.62 8.68 2.65
N GLU A 71 -1.65 8.34 1.83
CA GLU A 71 -1.90 7.75 0.52
C GLU A 71 -2.55 6.36 0.68
N GLN A 72 -3.59 6.10 -0.08
CA GLN A 72 -4.29 4.82 -0.10
C GLN A 72 -4.09 4.15 -1.45
N PHE A 73 -3.93 2.82 -1.41
CA PHE A 73 -3.84 1.96 -2.59
C PHE A 73 -4.95 0.92 -2.54
N ASN A 74 -5.55 0.68 -3.70
CA ASN A 74 -6.39 -0.48 -3.90
C ASN A 74 -5.81 -1.30 -5.05
N LEU A 75 -5.65 -2.59 -4.80
CA LEU A 75 -5.01 -3.55 -5.68
C LEU A 75 -5.89 -4.78 -5.79
N GLU A 76 -6.19 -5.19 -7.01
CA GLU A 76 -6.86 -6.46 -7.28
C GLU A 76 -5.85 -7.45 -7.84
N ILE A 77 -5.72 -8.60 -7.21
CA ILE A 77 -4.83 -9.69 -7.60
C ILE A 77 -5.62 -10.97 -7.85
N LEU A 78 -5.16 -11.74 -8.82
CA LEU A 78 -5.62 -13.10 -9.04
C LEU A 78 -4.61 -14.06 -8.39
N ILE A 79 -5.10 -14.93 -7.52
CA ILE A 79 -4.33 -16.06 -6.98
C ILE A 79 -4.84 -17.33 -7.65
N ASP A 80 -3.94 -18.02 -8.35
CA ASP A 80 -4.25 -19.22 -9.13
C ASP A 80 -3.18 -20.29 -8.91
N ALA A 81 -3.61 -21.46 -8.50
CA ALA A 81 -2.74 -22.61 -8.29
C ALA A 81 -2.68 -23.57 -9.50
N THR A 82 -3.39 -23.27 -10.60
CA THR A 82 -3.54 -24.19 -11.74
C THR A 82 -2.19 -24.64 -12.29
N ASP A 83 -1.27 -23.72 -12.50
CA ASP A 83 0.07 -24.06 -13.05
C ASP A 83 0.86 -24.93 -12.08
N ARG A 84 0.84 -24.60 -10.78
CA ARG A 84 1.51 -25.38 -9.73
C ARG A 84 0.93 -26.78 -9.56
N MET A 85 -0.36 -26.94 -9.81
CA MET A 85 -1.04 -28.23 -9.75
C MET A 85 -0.74 -29.09 -10.97
N SER A 86 -0.47 -28.48 -12.12
CA SER A 86 -0.27 -29.20 -13.39
C SER A 86 1.15 -29.76 -13.58
N ASP A 87 2.16 -29.12 -12.96
CA ASP A 87 3.56 -29.52 -13.12
C ASP A 87 4.18 -29.95 -11.77
N PRO A 88 4.46 -31.28 -11.61
CA PRO A 88 5.07 -31.82 -10.39
C PRO A 88 6.46 -31.26 -10.06
N ASN A 89 7.14 -30.63 -11.04
CA ASN A 89 8.46 -30.07 -10.83
C ASN A 89 8.41 -28.64 -10.27
N LEU A 90 7.25 -28.00 -10.26
CA LEU A 90 7.13 -26.66 -9.72
C LEU A 90 7.16 -26.64 -8.19
N PRO A 91 7.84 -25.65 -7.58
CA PRO A 91 7.84 -25.49 -6.14
C PRO A 91 6.41 -25.31 -5.59
N GLY A 92 6.06 -26.07 -4.55
CA GLY A 92 4.74 -26.00 -3.93
C GLY A 92 3.66 -26.83 -4.62
N HIS A 93 4.01 -27.72 -5.57
CA HIS A 93 3.06 -28.62 -6.23
C HIS A 93 2.23 -29.43 -5.23
N ASP A 94 2.88 -30.12 -4.29
CA ASP A 94 2.19 -30.98 -3.31
C ASP A 94 1.22 -30.17 -2.43
N VAL A 95 1.60 -28.97 -2.06
CA VAL A 95 0.76 -28.05 -1.29
C VAL A 95 -0.43 -27.61 -2.14
N ALA A 96 -0.20 -27.21 -3.39
CA ALA A 96 -1.25 -26.78 -4.30
C ALA A 96 -2.27 -27.87 -4.61
N VAL A 97 -1.82 -29.12 -4.82
CA VAL A 97 -2.70 -30.28 -5.05
C VAL A 97 -3.53 -30.62 -3.82
N THR A 98 -2.96 -30.46 -2.62
CA THR A 98 -3.61 -30.86 -1.36
C THR A 98 -4.48 -29.76 -0.79
N PHE A 99 -4.04 -28.50 -0.84
CA PHE A 99 -4.63 -27.35 -0.15
C PHE A 99 -5.13 -26.25 -1.09
N GLY A 100 -4.85 -26.35 -2.40
CA GLY A 100 -5.17 -25.26 -3.33
C GLY A 100 -4.39 -24.00 -2.99
N ILE A 101 -5.13 -22.90 -2.81
CA ILE A 101 -4.62 -21.57 -2.43
C ILE A 101 -4.95 -21.21 -0.96
N GLU A 102 -5.46 -22.14 -0.16
CA GLU A 102 -5.75 -21.86 1.26
C GLU A 102 -4.57 -21.25 2.02
N PRO A 103 -3.31 -21.72 1.84
CA PRO A 103 -2.17 -21.15 2.57
C PRO A 103 -1.92 -19.68 2.25
N GLU A 104 -2.13 -19.26 1.00
CA GLU A 104 -2.03 -17.87 0.57
C GLU A 104 -3.15 -17.02 1.19
N LEU A 105 -4.39 -17.52 1.19
CA LEU A 105 -5.53 -16.82 1.78
C LEU A 105 -5.39 -16.69 3.30
N ASP A 106 -4.93 -17.72 3.98
CA ASP A 106 -4.68 -17.70 5.43
C ASP A 106 -3.54 -16.74 5.79
N THR A 107 -2.51 -16.65 4.94
CA THR A 107 -1.45 -15.65 5.09
C THR A 107 -2.02 -14.23 5.04
N LEU A 108 -2.89 -13.93 4.06
CA LEU A 108 -3.55 -12.62 3.96
C LEU A 108 -4.46 -12.32 5.15
N ARG A 109 -5.24 -13.32 5.60
CA ARG A 109 -6.09 -13.17 6.79
C ARG A 109 -5.25 -12.86 8.02
N THR A 110 -4.14 -13.56 8.18
CA THR A 110 -3.22 -13.34 9.32
C THR A 110 -2.53 -11.97 9.24
N MET A 111 -2.25 -11.46 8.04
CA MET A 111 -1.66 -10.13 7.83
C MET A 111 -2.61 -8.99 8.20
N VAL A 112 -3.92 -9.18 8.06
CA VAL A 112 -4.92 -8.16 8.39
C VAL A 112 -5.33 -8.18 9.86
N GLU A 113 -5.07 -9.30 10.56
CA GLU A 113 -5.37 -9.41 11.97
C GLU A 113 -4.49 -8.51 12.83
N PRO A 114 -5.07 -7.86 13.87
CA PRO A 114 -4.29 -7.09 14.81
C PRO A 114 -3.25 -7.95 15.54
N LYS A 115 -2.04 -7.44 15.67
CA LYS A 115 -0.96 -8.08 16.43
C LYS A 115 -0.89 -7.49 17.83
N SER A 116 -0.64 -8.34 18.83
CA SER A 116 -0.32 -7.86 20.16
C SER A 116 1.09 -7.28 20.19
N GLN A 117 1.29 -6.26 21.05
CA GLN A 117 2.61 -5.66 21.23
C GLN A 117 3.54 -6.67 21.92
N GLY A 118 4.28 -7.42 21.10
CA GLY A 118 5.40 -8.22 21.58
C GLY A 118 6.68 -7.38 21.73
N PRO A 119 7.74 -7.95 22.34
CA PRO A 119 9.00 -7.22 22.60
C PRO A 119 9.66 -6.61 21.37
N GLY A 120 9.31 -7.05 20.15
CA GLY A 120 9.81 -6.50 18.88
C GLY A 120 8.88 -5.49 18.21
N GLY A 121 7.61 -5.43 18.55
CA GLY A 121 6.61 -4.61 17.86
C GLY A 121 6.85 -3.11 17.99
N MET A 122 7.21 -2.66 19.19
CA MET A 122 7.52 -1.24 19.47
C MET A 122 8.75 -0.74 18.70
N GLN A 123 9.79 -1.57 18.57
CA GLN A 123 11.00 -1.21 17.81
C GLN A 123 10.71 -1.10 16.30
N THR A 124 9.87 -1.97 15.78
CA THR A 124 9.45 -1.95 14.38
C THR A 124 8.66 -0.67 14.07
N LEU A 125 7.70 -0.31 14.91
CA LEU A 125 6.93 0.92 14.76
C LEU A 125 7.82 2.17 14.90
N ALA A 126 8.78 2.16 15.83
CA ALA A 126 9.73 3.26 16.01
C ALA A 126 10.64 3.45 14.80
N SER A 127 11.11 2.38 14.16
CA SER A 127 11.95 2.44 12.95
C SER A 127 11.22 3.04 11.74
N LEU A 128 9.89 2.99 11.74
CA LEU A 128 9.03 3.58 10.72
C LEU A 128 8.54 4.99 11.06
N GLY A 129 9.08 5.60 12.13
CA GLY A 129 8.67 6.95 12.55
C GLY A 129 7.31 7.01 13.25
N LEU A 130 6.71 5.86 13.57
CA LEU A 130 5.45 5.76 14.32
C LEU A 130 5.68 5.62 15.84
N GLY A 131 6.92 5.88 16.29
CA GLY A 131 7.30 5.78 17.69
C GLY A 131 6.78 6.93 18.53
N GLY A 132 5.97 6.59 19.50
CA GLY A 132 5.55 7.44 20.61
C GLY A 132 4.54 6.69 21.45
N ASN A 133 4.60 6.86 22.78
CA ASN A 133 3.72 6.22 23.75
C ASN A 133 2.21 6.44 23.53
N LYS A 134 1.82 7.11 22.44
CA LYS A 134 0.43 7.47 22.10
C LYS A 134 -0.01 6.99 20.72
N ALA A 135 0.82 6.29 19.96
CA ALA A 135 0.45 5.84 18.62
C ALA A 135 -0.73 4.86 18.64
N PHE A 136 -0.74 3.97 19.63
CA PHE A 136 -1.85 3.05 19.87
C PHE A 136 -2.17 3.04 21.37
N GLN A 137 -3.43 3.32 21.70
CA GLN A 137 -3.92 3.28 23.10
C GLN A 137 -4.22 1.86 23.59
N ARG A 138 -4.12 0.88 22.69
CA ARG A 138 -4.33 -0.55 22.99
C ARG A 138 -3.06 -1.32 22.69
N ASP A 139 -2.93 -2.48 23.34
CA ASP A 139 -1.81 -3.40 23.12
C ASP A 139 -1.83 -4.05 21.71
N GLU A 140 -2.82 -3.75 20.89
CA GLU A 140 -3.00 -4.25 19.54
C GLU A 140 -2.60 -3.20 18.50
N HIS A 141 -1.83 -3.64 17.51
CA HIS A 141 -1.44 -2.80 16.37
C HIS A 141 -1.60 -3.57 15.06
N PRO A 142 -1.85 -2.89 13.93
CA PRO A 142 -1.89 -3.55 12.63
C PRO A 142 -0.50 -4.07 12.25
N SER A 143 -0.46 -5.15 11.48
CA SER A 143 0.79 -5.63 10.88
C SER A 143 1.37 -4.58 9.95
N VAL A 144 2.66 -4.32 10.10
CA VAL A 144 3.41 -3.48 9.16
C VAL A 144 3.88 -4.37 8.02
N LEU A 145 3.51 -4.02 6.81
CA LEU A 145 3.89 -4.76 5.61
C LEU A 145 4.78 -3.90 4.71
N LEU A 146 5.67 -4.54 3.99
CA LEU A 146 6.37 -3.96 2.86
C LEU A 146 5.71 -4.48 1.57
N LEU A 147 5.13 -3.56 0.81
CA LEU A 147 4.66 -3.85 -0.54
C LEU A 147 5.82 -3.63 -1.51
N VAL A 148 6.31 -4.71 -2.09
CA VAL A 148 7.33 -4.68 -3.14
C VAL A 148 6.63 -4.83 -4.49
N TRP A 149 6.74 -3.79 -5.32
CA TRP A 149 6.10 -3.72 -6.61
C TRP A 149 7.06 -3.18 -7.67
N GLY A 150 7.65 -4.09 -8.43
CA GLY A 150 8.74 -3.72 -9.33
C GLY A 150 9.88 -3.05 -8.58
N SER A 151 10.13 -1.79 -8.86
CA SER A 151 11.15 -0.99 -8.17
C SER A 151 10.60 -0.17 -6.99
N HIS A 152 9.30 -0.29 -6.66
CA HIS A 152 8.70 0.36 -5.50
C HIS A 152 8.77 -0.53 -4.27
N ILE A 153 9.18 0.03 -3.15
CA ILE A 153 9.14 -0.61 -1.83
C ILE A 153 8.41 0.35 -0.90
N LEU A 154 7.17 0.02 -0.57
CA LEU A 154 6.31 0.89 0.23
C LEU A 154 5.96 0.23 1.56
N PRO A 155 6.19 0.90 2.68
CA PRO A 155 5.68 0.46 3.97
C PRO A 155 4.19 0.77 4.04
N VAL A 156 3.37 -0.24 4.33
CA VAL A 156 1.91 -0.13 4.29
C VAL A 156 1.27 -0.86 5.46
N PHE A 157 0.07 -0.41 5.82
CA PHE A 157 -0.89 -1.20 6.57
C PHE A 157 -1.89 -1.83 5.60
N LEU A 158 -2.17 -3.11 5.76
CA LEU A 158 -3.27 -3.77 5.07
C LEU A 158 -4.56 -3.46 5.85
N THR A 159 -5.45 -2.70 5.24
CA THR A 159 -6.67 -2.22 5.90
C THR A 159 -7.90 -3.04 5.58
N SER A 160 -7.90 -3.72 4.43
CA SER A 160 -9.00 -4.58 4.01
C SER A 160 -8.50 -5.68 3.07
N VAL A 161 -9.07 -6.86 3.22
CA VAL A 161 -8.92 -8.01 2.32
C VAL A 161 -10.31 -8.50 1.98
N GLN A 162 -10.64 -8.52 0.69
CA GLN A 162 -11.86 -9.13 0.17
C GLN A 162 -11.46 -10.26 -0.76
N VAL A 163 -12.00 -11.45 -0.55
CA VAL A 163 -11.70 -12.66 -1.32
C VAL A 163 -12.96 -13.13 -2.03
N GLU A 164 -12.84 -13.33 -3.34
CA GLU A 164 -13.88 -13.93 -4.17
C GLU A 164 -13.33 -15.25 -4.74
N GLU A 165 -13.71 -16.36 -4.14
CA GLU A 165 -13.30 -17.71 -4.56
C GLU A 165 -14.10 -18.10 -5.79
N SER A 166 -13.42 -18.45 -6.88
CA SER A 166 -14.07 -18.71 -8.18
C SER A 166 -14.02 -20.17 -8.60
N ALA A 167 -13.10 -20.97 -8.07
CA ALA A 167 -12.97 -22.39 -8.43
C ALA A 167 -12.42 -23.21 -7.26
N HIS A 168 -12.96 -24.43 -7.10
CA HIS A 168 -12.69 -25.31 -5.97
C HIS A 168 -12.28 -26.70 -6.43
N LEU A 169 -11.42 -27.33 -5.64
CA LEU A 169 -11.10 -28.76 -5.76
C LEU A 169 -12.30 -29.60 -5.37
N PRO A 170 -12.31 -30.92 -5.70
CA PRO A 170 -13.35 -31.85 -5.20
C PRO A 170 -13.45 -31.90 -3.67
N THR A 171 -12.40 -31.47 -2.97
CA THR A 171 -12.34 -31.36 -1.50
C THR A 171 -12.93 -30.05 -0.98
N LEU A 172 -13.54 -29.22 -1.84
CA LEU A 172 -14.10 -27.90 -1.58
C LEU A 172 -13.05 -26.83 -1.22
N LYS A 173 -11.77 -27.13 -1.38
CA LYS A 173 -10.70 -26.15 -1.19
C LYS A 173 -10.56 -25.28 -2.43
N PRO A 174 -10.41 -23.94 -2.28
CA PRO A 174 -10.26 -23.05 -3.42
C PRO A 174 -8.88 -23.25 -4.07
N TYR A 175 -8.85 -23.29 -5.41
CA TYR A 175 -7.59 -23.24 -6.16
C TYR A 175 -7.44 -21.98 -7.01
N ARG A 176 -8.50 -21.16 -7.10
CA ARG A 176 -8.48 -19.85 -7.76
C ARG A 176 -9.36 -18.87 -7.02
N ALA A 177 -8.86 -17.68 -6.79
CA ALA A 177 -9.60 -16.57 -6.20
C ALA A 177 -9.12 -15.21 -6.73
N THR A 178 -10.04 -14.26 -6.82
CA THR A 178 -9.74 -12.85 -6.99
C THR A 178 -9.72 -12.19 -5.62
N VAL A 179 -8.65 -11.47 -5.32
CA VAL A 179 -8.47 -10.82 -4.03
C VAL A 179 -8.29 -9.32 -4.21
N THR A 180 -9.18 -8.55 -3.58
CA THR A 180 -9.07 -7.10 -3.51
C THR A 180 -8.44 -6.71 -2.19
N LEU A 181 -7.32 -5.98 -2.27
CA LEU A 181 -6.53 -5.52 -1.15
C LEU A 181 -6.59 -4.00 -1.06
N SER A 182 -6.84 -3.48 0.13
CA SER A 182 -6.74 -2.05 0.41
C SER A 182 -5.60 -1.79 1.38
N PHE A 183 -4.76 -0.81 1.04
CA PHE A 183 -3.59 -0.45 1.81
C PHE A 183 -3.59 1.03 2.16
N GLN A 184 -3.03 1.35 3.31
CA GLN A 184 -2.67 2.69 3.71
C GLN A 184 -1.16 2.80 3.81
N VAL A 185 -0.56 3.77 3.10
CA VAL A 185 0.89 4.00 3.15
C VAL A 185 1.28 4.60 4.49
N ILE A 186 2.35 4.07 5.07
CA ILE A 186 2.97 4.62 6.26
C ILE A 186 3.89 5.75 5.82
N GLU A 187 3.38 6.97 5.89
CA GLU A 187 4.15 8.17 5.59
C GLU A 187 4.97 8.59 6.82
N GLY A 188 6.02 9.37 6.60
CA GLY A 188 6.83 9.91 7.69
C GLY A 188 8.32 9.78 7.43
N ASN A 189 9.11 9.83 8.50
CA ASN A 189 10.57 9.80 8.42
C ASN A 189 11.11 8.35 8.43
N ASN A 190 10.55 7.49 7.59
CA ASN A 190 11.06 6.14 7.40
C ASN A 190 11.90 6.03 6.12
N PRO A 191 12.91 5.16 6.08
CA PRO A 191 13.85 5.10 4.96
C PRO A 191 13.17 4.69 3.64
N PHE A 192 12.19 3.79 3.68
CA PHE A 192 11.49 3.33 2.48
C PHE A 192 10.65 4.42 1.85
N TYR A 193 9.92 5.19 2.65
CA TYR A 193 9.14 6.31 2.17
C TYR A 193 10.01 7.44 1.63
N GLN A 194 11.17 7.70 2.23
CA GLN A 194 12.14 8.69 1.74
C GLN A 194 12.68 8.31 0.35
N VAL A 195 13.01 7.04 0.12
CA VAL A 195 13.44 6.54 -1.20
C VAL A 195 12.32 6.78 -2.24
N GLU A 196 11.06 6.49 -1.88
CA GLU A 196 9.93 6.73 -2.78
C GLU A 196 9.73 8.21 -3.09
N LYS A 197 9.94 9.10 -2.11
CA LYS A 197 9.91 10.55 -2.32
C LYS A 197 10.98 11.03 -3.30
N VAL A 198 12.21 10.56 -3.13
CA VAL A 198 13.31 10.89 -4.07
C VAL A 198 12.95 10.42 -5.48
N ARG A 199 12.39 9.22 -5.60
CA ARG A 199 11.95 8.67 -6.88
C ARG A 199 10.84 9.49 -7.52
N GLN A 200 9.85 9.98 -6.76
CA GLN A 200 8.80 10.87 -7.26
C GLN A 200 9.41 12.16 -7.85
N VAL A 201 10.40 12.74 -7.18
CA VAL A 201 11.10 13.93 -7.68
C VAL A 201 11.85 13.64 -8.97
N VAL A 202 12.57 12.51 -9.04
CA VAL A 202 13.26 12.08 -10.27
C VAL A 202 12.27 11.83 -11.41
N GLY A 203 11.16 11.16 -11.13
CA GLY A 203 10.11 10.93 -12.13
C GLY A 203 9.49 12.24 -12.65
N ALA A 204 9.25 13.20 -11.77
CA ALA A 204 8.77 14.52 -12.17
C ALA A 204 9.79 15.27 -13.04
N ALA A 205 11.08 15.18 -12.71
CA ALA A 205 12.15 15.78 -13.51
C ALA A 205 12.26 15.15 -14.92
N LEU A 206 12.11 13.82 -15.00
CA LEU A 206 12.10 13.12 -16.29
C LEU A 206 10.89 13.53 -17.16
N ASN A 207 9.73 13.76 -16.54
CA ASN A 207 8.55 14.26 -17.25
C ASN A 207 8.77 15.66 -17.83
N LEU A 208 9.52 16.52 -17.14
CA LEU A 208 9.90 17.84 -17.68
C LEU A 208 10.70 17.73 -18.99
N THR A 209 11.62 16.78 -19.08
CA THR A 209 12.43 16.58 -20.29
C THR A 209 11.59 16.10 -21.48
N THR A 210 10.61 15.23 -21.24
CA THR A 210 9.68 14.77 -22.27
C THR A 210 8.72 15.86 -22.73
N THR A 211 8.25 16.70 -21.79
CA THR A 211 7.34 17.80 -22.12
C THR A 211 8.05 18.95 -22.85
N ALA A 212 9.32 19.23 -22.51
CA ALA A 212 10.10 20.24 -23.21
C ALA A 212 10.46 19.85 -24.65
N SER A 213 10.52 18.54 -24.95
CA SER A 213 10.76 18.05 -26.31
C SER A 213 9.50 18.06 -27.19
N SER A 214 8.30 18.06 -26.59
CA SER A 214 7.04 18.28 -27.28
C SER A 214 6.74 19.79 -27.19
N SER A 215 6.96 20.54 -28.27
CA SER A 215 6.77 22.00 -28.32
C SER A 215 5.33 22.40 -27.95
N VAL A 216 5.12 22.65 -26.66
CA VAL A 216 3.92 23.32 -26.18
C VAL A 216 4.20 24.83 -26.22
N SER A 217 3.76 25.48 -27.30
CA SER A 217 3.76 26.95 -27.36
C SER A 217 2.58 27.44 -26.51
N VAL A 218 2.86 27.87 -25.29
CA VAL A 218 1.91 28.64 -24.48
C VAL A 218 2.12 30.10 -24.86
N SER A 219 1.20 30.69 -25.62
CA SER A 219 1.17 32.15 -25.79
C SER A 219 0.32 32.74 -24.64
N PHE A 220 0.90 33.66 -23.90
CA PHE A 220 0.23 34.47 -22.88
C PHE A 220 -0.41 35.69 -23.52
#